data_78fa27354b7ce2ac2b0d80dc3b38831f
#
_entry.id   78fa27354b7ce2ac2b0d80dc3b38831f
#
_cell.length_a   1.000
_cell.length_b   1.000
_cell.length_c   1.000
_cell.angle_alpha   90.00
_cell.angle_beta   90.00
_cell.angle_gamma   90.00
#
_symmetry.space_group_name_H-M   'P 1'
#
loop_
_entity.id
_entity.type
_entity.pdbx_description
1 polymer ?
#
loop_
_entity_poly.entity_id
_entity_poly.type
_entity_poly.pdbx_seq_one_letter_code
_entity_poly.pdbx_strand_id
1 'polypeptide(L)'
;EDETVRAVNGISFTLHKGEILGIVGESGTGKSVTALSVMRLIKSPPGKITGGQMIYHSKKYGAVDFASMPEEQIRLYRGNEIAMIFQEPMTSLNPVYSCGDQVAEAILLHQGCTKKAAKQKTIDLFREVQLPRPEVMYSTYPHQLSGGQRQRVMIAMAISCNPTILIADEPTTALDVTVEHTILELLKKLQRERGMSIMFITHDLGVIAELADRVIVMYKGRIVEEGSVWKIFANPQHPYTKGLLACRPPLNRRYHWLPTISDFMITRPDGTLTESQFTIEQVTSKIIVSRRERENRHKEIYAQQPILQIKNLKKYFPVRKGLFSRSKQFVKAVDDVSFDVYPGETLGFVPESGCGKTTLG
;
A
#
# COMPACT_ATOMS: atom_id res chain seq x y z
N GLU A 1 -15.57 -3.54 -32.23
CA GLU A 1 -16.31 -4.31 -31.20
C GLU A 1 -15.77 -3.86 -29.85
N ASP A 2 -16.65 -3.30 -29.00
CA ASP A 2 -16.28 -2.88 -27.65
C ASP A 2 -16.03 -4.13 -26.81
N GLU A 3 -14.76 -4.41 -26.54
CA GLU A 3 -14.38 -5.57 -25.73
C GLU A 3 -14.73 -5.32 -24.26
N THR A 4 -15.67 -6.08 -23.72
CA THR A 4 -16.11 -5.96 -22.34
C THR A 4 -15.13 -6.66 -21.39
N VAL A 5 -14.38 -5.89 -20.61
CA VAL A 5 -13.46 -6.41 -19.58
C VAL A 5 -14.22 -6.72 -18.29
N ARG A 6 -14.18 -7.97 -17.85
CA ARG A 6 -14.73 -8.41 -16.55
C ARG A 6 -13.66 -8.31 -15.48
N ALA A 7 -13.50 -7.14 -14.88
CA ALA A 7 -12.49 -6.88 -13.86
C ALA A 7 -12.71 -7.68 -12.56
N VAL A 8 -13.98 -7.93 -12.21
CA VAL A 8 -14.40 -8.80 -11.09
C VAL A 8 -15.46 -9.75 -11.62
N ASN A 9 -15.29 -11.05 -11.36
CA ASN A 9 -16.10 -12.09 -11.99
C ASN A 9 -16.63 -13.09 -10.94
N GLY A 10 -17.75 -12.75 -10.31
CA GLY A 10 -18.49 -13.62 -9.41
C GLY A 10 -17.67 -14.00 -8.16
N ILE A 11 -17.21 -13.01 -7.38
CA ILE A 11 -16.54 -13.23 -6.10
C ILE A 11 -17.55 -13.17 -4.96
N SER A 12 -17.33 -13.98 -3.92
CA SER A 12 -18.09 -13.94 -2.67
C SER A 12 -17.14 -14.09 -1.50
N PHE A 13 -17.22 -13.19 -0.53
CA PHE A 13 -16.46 -13.25 0.72
C PHE A 13 -17.19 -12.50 1.83
N THR A 14 -16.76 -12.71 3.06
CA THR A 14 -17.29 -12.04 4.24
C THR A 14 -16.17 -11.34 4.98
N LEU A 15 -16.38 -10.14 5.46
CA LEU A 15 -15.52 -9.44 6.40
C LEU A 15 -16.17 -9.49 7.79
N HIS A 16 -15.51 -10.12 8.75
CA HIS A 16 -16.03 -10.24 10.11
C HIS A 16 -15.69 -8.99 10.94
N LYS A 17 -16.50 -8.76 11.97
CA LYS A 17 -16.29 -7.63 12.87
C LYS A 17 -14.95 -7.73 13.59
N GLY A 18 -14.16 -6.67 13.54
CA GLY A 18 -12.83 -6.61 14.16
C GLY A 18 -11.76 -7.42 13.43
N GLU A 19 -12.04 -7.96 12.24
CA GLU A 19 -11.11 -8.72 11.41
C GLU A 19 -10.27 -7.79 10.53
N ILE A 20 -9.02 -8.16 10.31
CA ILE A 20 -8.19 -7.64 9.22
C ILE A 20 -8.15 -8.69 8.11
N LEU A 21 -8.90 -8.44 7.04
CA LEU A 21 -8.95 -9.28 5.85
C LEU A 21 -7.96 -8.76 4.79
N GLY A 22 -6.93 -9.55 4.51
CA GLY A 22 -5.98 -9.26 3.44
C GLY A 22 -6.52 -9.69 2.07
N ILE A 23 -6.40 -8.85 1.05
CA ILE A 23 -6.68 -9.19 -0.34
C ILE A 23 -5.41 -9.03 -1.15
N VAL A 24 -4.90 -10.13 -1.70
CA VAL A 24 -3.62 -10.17 -2.43
C VAL A 24 -3.77 -10.68 -3.86
N GLY A 25 -2.79 -10.37 -4.68
CA GLY A 25 -2.69 -10.80 -6.08
C GLY A 25 -1.85 -9.80 -6.88
N GLU A 26 -1.47 -10.16 -8.09
CA GLU A 26 -0.75 -9.27 -9.00
C GLU A 26 -1.56 -8.02 -9.39
N SER A 27 -0.89 -7.03 -9.97
CA SER A 27 -1.56 -5.87 -10.54
C SER A 27 -2.57 -6.32 -11.62
N GLY A 28 -3.73 -5.68 -11.67
CA GLY A 28 -4.79 -6.00 -12.62
C GLY A 28 -5.67 -7.22 -12.25
N THR A 29 -5.48 -7.85 -11.09
CA THR A 29 -6.33 -9.01 -10.67
C THR A 29 -7.71 -8.64 -10.17
N GLY A 30 -8.06 -7.34 -10.08
CA GLY A 30 -9.38 -6.86 -9.68
C GLY A 30 -9.50 -6.41 -8.22
N LYS A 31 -8.42 -6.36 -7.44
CA LYS A 31 -8.43 -5.98 -6.02
C LYS A 31 -9.02 -4.59 -5.76
N SER A 32 -8.43 -3.56 -6.38
CA SER A 32 -8.91 -2.17 -6.24
C SER A 32 -10.32 -1.98 -6.82
N VAL A 33 -10.64 -2.69 -7.91
CA VAL A 33 -12.00 -2.68 -8.46
C VAL A 33 -13.00 -3.29 -7.48
N THR A 34 -12.61 -4.33 -6.74
CA THR A 34 -13.45 -4.90 -5.66
C THR A 34 -13.71 -3.86 -4.57
N ALA A 35 -12.68 -3.16 -4.09
CA ALA A 35 -12.80 -2.09 -3.10
C ALA A 35 -13.72 -0.95 -3.57
N LEU A 36 -13.49 -0.46 -4.78
CA LEU A 36 -14.30 0.59 -5.40
C LEU A 36 -15.74 0.13 -5.63
N SER A 37 -15.97 -1.17 -5.92
CA SER A 37 -17.31 -1.73 -6.06
C SER A 37 -18.07 -1.74 -4.74
N VAL A 38 -17.41 -2.12 -3.62
CA VAL A 38 -18.00 -2.08 -2.28
C VAL A 38 -18.42 -0.66 -1.92
N MET A 39 -17.58 0.32 -2.25
CA MET A 39 -17.87 1.75 -2.06
C MET A 39 -18.81 2.33 -3.14
N ARG A 40 -19.15 1.56 -4.19
CA ARG A 40 -19.87 2.04 -5.38
C ARG A 40 -19.25 3.31 -5.98
N LEU A 41 -17.92 3.34 -6.05
CA LEU A 41 -17.13 4.43 -6.64
C LEU A 41 -16.65 4.11 -8.06
N ILE A 42 -17.08 3.00 -8.64
CA ILE A 42 -16.84 2.68 -10.05
C ILE A 42 -17.51 3.73 -10.92
N LYS A 43 -16.70 4.40 -11.74
CA LYS A 43 -17.20 5.42 -12.67
C LYS A 43 -18.12 4.77 -13.69
N SER A 44 -19.36 5.17 -13.73
CA SER A 44 -20.38 4.66 -14.64
C SER A 44 -21.00 5.81 -15.45
N PRO A 45 -21.00 5.79 -16.81
CA PRO A 45 -20.26 4.88 -17.67
C PRO A 45 -18.73 5.09 -17.61
N PRO A 46 -17.88 4.15 -18.08
CA PRO A 46 -18.25 2.87 -18.75
C PRO A 46 -18.44 1.69 -17.77
N GLY A 47 -17.97 1.79 -16.51
CA GLY A 47 -18.05 0.67 -15.57
C GLY A 47 -19.48 0.38 -15.09
N LYS A 48 -19.79 -0.90 -14.85
CA LYS A 48 -21.09 -1.32 -14.33
C LYS A 48 -20.96 -2.52 -13.40
N ILE A 49 -21.66 -2.48 -12.27
CA ILE A 49 -21.91 -3.66 -11.44
C ILE A 49 -23.10 -4.40 -12.05
N THR A 50 -22.85 -5.60 -12.57
CA THR A 50 -23.83 -6.36 -13.36
C THR A 50 -24.73 -7.25 -12.52
N GLY A 51 -24.37 -7.54 -11.27
CA GLY A 51 -25.16 -8.39 -10.38
C GLY A 51 -24.42 -8.66 -9.05
N GLY A 52 -25.08 -9.42 -8.20
CA GLY A 52 -24.60 -9.76 -6.86
C GLY A 52 -25.26 -8.92 -5.77
N GLN A 53 -24.88 -9.20 -4.53
CA GLN A 53 -25.34 -8.49 -3.34
C GLN A 53 -24.14 -8.04 -2.51
N MET A 54 -24.27 -6.90 -1.84
CA MET A 54 -23.25 -6.36 -0.93
C MET A 54 -23.90 -6.02 0.40
N ILE A 55 -24.07 -7.04 1.25
CA ILE A 55 -24.81 -6.91 2.50
C ILE A 55 -23.93 -6.30 3.58
N TYR A 56 -24.32 -5.14 4.08
CA TYR A 56 -23.69 -4.45 5.19
C TYR A 56 -24.62 -4.43 6.41
N HIS A 57 -24.09 -4.82 7.57
CA HIS A 57 -24.82 -4.78 8.84
C HIS A 57 -24.57 -3.45 9.57
N SER A 58 -25.39 -2.44 9.24
CA SER A 58 -25.34 -1.13 9.89
C SER A 58 -25.82 -1.21 11.34
N LYS A 59 -25.14 -0.48 12.23
CA LYS A 59 -25.59 -0.36 13.63
C LYS A 59 -26.96 0.31 13.76
N LYS A 60 -27.30 1.19 12.82
CA LYS A 60 -28.52 2.01 12.86
C LYS A 60 -29.67 1.41 12.06
N TYR A 61 -29.37 0.79 10.93
CA TYR A 61 -30.40 0.40 9.96
C TYR A 61 -30.50 -1.12 9.75
N GLY A 62 -29.72 -1.92 10.48
CA GLY A 62 -29.67 -3.38 10.30
C GLY A 62 -28.99 -3.80 8.99
N ALA A 63 -29.41 -4.92 8.42
CA ALA A 63 -28.84 -5.44 7.17
C ALA A 63 -29.35 -4.61 5.98
N VAL A 64 -28.43 -4.04 5.20
CA VAL A 64 -28.70 -3.24 4.00
C VAL A 64 -27.88 -3.76 2.83
N ASP A 65 -28.42 -3.74 1.62
CA ASP A 65 -27.71 -4.14 0.42
C ASP A 65 -27.20 -2.92 -0.37
N PHE A 66 -25.90 -2.70 -0.34
CA PHE A 66 -25.28 -1.59 -1.07
C PHE A 66 -25.37 -1.73 -2.59
N ALA A 67 -25.52 -2.96 -3.12
CA ALA A 67 -25.59 -3.16 -4.57
C ALA A 67 -26.86 -2.53 -5.17
N SER A 68 -27.99 -2.62 -4.45
CA SER A 68 -29.30 -2.13 -4.89
C SER A 68 -29.67 -0.77 -4.32
N MET A 69 -28.89 -0.25 -3.33
CA MET A 69 -29.22 1.00 -2.61
C MET A 69 -29.15 2.23 -3.53
N PRO A 70 -30.09 3.21 -3.42
CA PRO A 70 -29.99 4.49 -4.13
C PRO A 70 -28.73 5.27 -3.77
N GLU A 71 -28.18 6.03 -4.74
CA GLU A 71 -26.93 6.81 -4.54
C GLU A 71 -27.01 7.81 -3.39
N GLU A 72 -28.15 8.44 -3.21
CA GLU A 72 -28.37 9.39 -2.11
C GLU A 72 -28.26 8.74 -0.73
N GLN A 73 -28.69 7.48 -0.62
CA GLN A 73 -28.62 6.72 0.63
C GLN A 73 -27.20 6.20 0.92
N ILE A 74 -26.49 5.67 -0.07
CA ILE A 74 -25.13 5.15 0.16
C ILE A 74 -24.17 6.24 0.57
N ARG A 75 -24.40 7.52 0.20
CA ARG A 75 -23.62 8.67 0.67
C ARG A 75 -23.62 8.84 2.19
N LEU A 76 -24.68 8.40 2.86
CA LEU A 76 -24.78 8.45 4.32
C LEU A 76 -23.82 7.48 5.01
N TYR A 77 -23.40 6.44 4.31
CA TYR A 77 -22.47 5.43 4.82
C TYR A 77 -21.02 5.73 4.46
N ARG A 78 -20.76 6.29 3.27
CA ARG A 78 -19.42 6.67 2.81
C ARG A 78 -18.82 7.74 3.71
N GLY A 79 -17.60 7.52 4.20
CA GLY A 79 -16.91 8.43 5.13
C GLY A 79 -17.43 8.40 6.56
N ASN A 80 -18.56 7.76 6.80
CA ASN A 80 -19.19 7.65 8.13
C ASN A 80 -19.05 6.23 8.70
N GLU A 81 -19.79 5.27 8.17
CA GLU A 81 -19.73 3.86 8.62
C GLU A 81 -18.70 3.04 7.87
N ILE A 82 -18.45 3.35 6.59
CA ILE A 82 -17.42 2.74 5.76
C ILE A 82 -16.53 3.85 5.19
N ALA A 83 -15.23 3.75 5.42
CA ALA A 83 -14.24 4.67 4.90
C ALA A 83 -13.20 3.97 4.04
N MET A 84 -12.51 4.72 3.19
CA MET A 84 -11.49 4.20 2.29
C MET A 84 -10.24 5.07 2.28
N ILE A 85 -9.08 4.42 2.32
CA ILE A 85 -7.78 4.99 1.99
C ILE A 85 -7.46 4.54 0.57
N PHE A 86 -7.28 5.51 -0.34
CA PHE A 86 -7.00 5.25 -1.76
C PHE A 86 -5.52 5.02 -2.02
N GLN A 87 -5.22 4.34 -3.11
CA GLN A 87 -3.87 3.91 -3.50
C GLN A 87 -2.86 5.04 -3.66
N GLU A 88 -3.27 6.24 -4.09
CA GLU A 88 -2.37 7.35 -4.34
C GLU A 88 -2.54 8.51 -3.35
N PRO A 89 -1.65 8.67 -2.36
CA PRO A 89 -1.71 9.79 -1.42
C PRO A 89 -1.56 11.17 -2.07
N MET A 90 -0.88 11.21 -3.23
CA MET A 90 -0.59 12.47 -3.94
C MET A 90 -1.83 13.09 -4.58
N THR A 91 -2.77 12.27 -5.03
CA THR A 91 -3.99 12.69 -5.72
C THR A 91 -5.22 12.74 -4.82
N SER A 92 -5.15 12.10 -3.64
CA SER A 92 -6.28 11.99 -2.71
C SER A 92 -6.53 13.24 -1.88
N LEU A 93 -5.49 14.06 -1.60
CA LEU A 93 -5.62 15.33 -0.89
C LEU A 93 -5.63 16.48 -1.90
N ASN A 94 -6.59 17.39 -1.74
CA ASN A 94 -6.68 18.59 -2.57
C ASN A 94 -5.55 19.56 -2.19
N PRO A 95 -4.64 19.94 -3.12
CA PRO A 95 -3.46 20.74 -2.81
C PRO A 95 -3.76 22.20 -2.44
N VAL A 96 -4.97 22.71 -2.72
CA VAL A 96 -5.33 24.11 -2.47
C VAL A 96 -6.06 24.33 -1.13
N TYR A 97 -6.37 23.25 -0.38
CA TYR A 97 -6.92 23.32 0.97
C TYR A 97 -5.92 22.82 2.01
N SER A 98 -6.02 23.37 3.23
CA SER A 98 -5.20 22.87 4.34
C SER A 98 -5.58 21.44 4.70
N CYS A 99 -4.62 20.66 5.24
CA CYS A 99 -4.86 19.29 5.66
C CYS A 99 -5.93 19.19 6.74
N GLY A 100 -5.95 20.17 7.66
CA GLY A 100 -6.92 20.21 8.74
C GLY A 100 -8.34 20.50 8.25
N ASP A 101 -8.49 21.42 7.29
CA ASP A 101 -9.82 21.76 6.75
C ASP A 101 -10.44 20.57 6.01
N GLN A 102 -9.64 19.79 5.27
CA GLN A 102 -10.12 18.59 4.56
C GLN A 102 -10.60 17.50 5.53
N VAL A 103 -9.90 17.28 6.65
CA VAL A 103 -10.36 16.34 7.68
C VAL A 103 -11.58 16.88 8.42
N ALA A 104 -11.59 18.19 8.74
CA ALA A 104 -12.71 18.82 9.42
C ALA A 104 -14.00 18.81 8.56
N GLU A 105 -13.90 18.86 7.25
CA GLU A 105 -15.03 18.78 6.31
C GLU A 105 -15.82 17.49 6.51
N ALA A 106 -15.16 16.34 6.57
CA ALA A 106 -15.80 15.04 6.81
C ALA A 106 -16.53 15.03 8.17
N ILE A 107 -15.89 15.58 9.20
CA ILE A 107 -16.50 15.68 10.55
C ILE A 107 -17.74 16.58 10.54
N LEU A 108 -17.67 17.73 9.88
CA LEU A 108 -18.81 18.65 9.76
C LEU A 108 -19.98 18.02 9.02
N LEU A 109 -19.68 17.34 7.92
CA LEU A 109 -20.69 16.70 7.07
C LEU A 109 -21.47 15.61 7.82
N HIS A 110 -20.77 14.73 8.53
CA HIS A 110 -21.37 13.53 9.12
C HIS A 110 -21.78 13.67 10.60
N GLN A 111 -21.16 14.56 11.34
CA GLN A 111 -21.42 14.69 12.79
C GLN A 111 -22.24 15.93 13.19
N GLY A 112 -22.53 16.84 12.25
CA GLY A 112 -23.36 18.02 12.49
C GLY A 112 -22.84 18.93 13.61
N CYS A 113 -21.53 18.94 13.87
CA CYS A 113 -20.94 19.73 14.95
C CYS A 113 -20.50 21.13 14.47
N THR A 114 -20.15 22.03 15.42
CA THR A 114 -19.64 23.36 15.07
C THR A 114 -18.24 23.29 14.46
N LYS A 115 -17.86 24.31 13.65
CA LYS A 115 -16.52 24.44 13.07
C LYS A 115 -15.41 24.37 14.14
N LYS A 116 -15.64 25.01 15.32
CA LYS A 116 -14.69 24.97 16.44
C LYS A 116 -14.51 23.55 16.98
N ALA A 117 -15.58 22.79 17.13
CA ALA A 117 -15.55 21.41 17.59
C ALA A 117 -14.89 20.50 16.55
N ALA A 118 -15.19 20.67 15.24
CA ALA A 118 -14.57 19.92 14.16
C ALA A 118 -13.05 20.16 14.11
N LYS A 119 -12.61 21.41 14.24
CA LYS A 119 -11.19 21.76 14.32
C LYS A 119 -10.49 21.06 15.48
N GLN A 120 -11.08 21.08 16.68
CA GLN A 120 -10.49 20.42 17.85
C GLN A 120 -10.39 18.90 17.64
N LYS A 121 -11.46 18.26 17.16
CA LYS A 121 -11.45 16.82 16.83
C LYS A 121 -10.38 16.49 15.80
N THR A 122 -10.20 17.32 14.78
CA THR A 122 -9.15 17.13 13.77
C THR A 122 -7.74 17.18 14.38
N ILE A 123 -7.49 18.13 15.28
CA ILE A 123 -6.20 18.23 15.98
C ILE A 123 -5.97 16.99 16.86
N ASP A 124 -7.01 16.49 17.53
CA ASP A 124 -6.92 15.28 18.35
C ASP A 124 -6.67 14.03 17.49
N LEU A 125 -7.30 13.91 16.32
CA LEU A 125 -7.00 12.88 15.33
C LEU A 125 -5.55 12.96 14.82
N PHE A 126 -5.03 14.16 14.58
CA PHE A 126 -3.64 14.33 14.16
C PHE A 126 -2.65 13.88 15.26
N ARG A 127 -2.98 14.04 16.54
CA ARG A 127 -2.21 13.46 17.65
C ARG A 127 -2.29 11.93 17.65
N GLU A 128 -3.49 11.38 17.46
CA GLU A 128 -3.72 9.94 17.44
C GLU A 128 -2.95 9.25 16.31
N VAL A 129 -2.91 9.86 15.12
CA VAL A 129 -2.09 9.35 13.99
C VAL A 129 -0.62 9.80 14.08
N GLN A 130 -0.19 10.35 15.22
CA GLN A 130 1.19 10.72 15.50
C GLN A 130 1.81 11.72 14.50
N LEU A 131 1.03 12.70 14.03
CA LEU A 131 1.57 13.83 13.26
C LEU A 131 2.33 14.78 14.21
N PRO A 132 3.52 15.28 13.81
CA PRO A 132 4.26 16.23 14.62
C PRO A 132 3.54 17.58 14.66
N ARG A 133 3.51 18.23 15.84
CA ARG A 133 2.89 19.57 16.01
C ARG A 133 1.49 19.66 15.38
N PRO A 134 0.49 18.90 15.88
CA PRO A 134 -0.83 18.76 15.28
C PRO A 134 -1.54 20.09 14.98
N GLU A 135 -1.36 21.09 15.82
CA GLU A 135 -1.94 22.44 15.67
C GLU A 135 -1.38 23.15 14.41
N VAL A 136 -0.08 22.98 14.15
CA VAL A 136 0.58 23.53 12.94
C VAL A 136 0.15 22.74 11.72
N MET A 137 0.09 21.40 11.84
CA MET A 137 -0.35 20.51 10.75
C MET A 137 -1.76 20.82 10.27
N TYR A 138 -2.65 21.32 11.15
CA TYR A 138 -3.99 21.75 10.74
C TYR A 138 -3.95 22.77 9.59
N SER A 139 -3.07 23.75 9.68
CA SER A 139 -2.93 24.84 8.68
C SER A 139 -1.92 24.55 7.58
N THR A 140 -1.30 23.37 7.59
CA THR A 140 -0.29 22.97 6.60
C THR A 140 -0.96 22.39 5.35
N TYR A 141 -0.40 22.68 4.17
CA TYR A 141 -0.90 22.19 2.90
C TYR A 141 -0.24 20.85 2.50
N PRO A 142 -0.92 20.00 1.70
CA PRO A 142 -0.41 18.68 1.32
C PRO A 142 0.98 18.70 0.68
N HIS A 143 1.30 19.69 -0.15
CA HIS A 143 2.59 19.81 -0.82
C HIS A 143 3.77 20.11 0.13
N GLN A 144 3.50 20.53 1.37
CA GLN A 144 4.49 20.83 2.40
C GLN A 144 4.84 19.60 3.26
N LEU A 145 4.12 18.50 3.08
CA LEU A 145 4.24 17.28 3.88
C LEU A 145 5.12 16.23 3.20
N SER A 146 5.81 15.42 4.01
CA SER A 146 6.44 14.18 3.53
C SER A 146 5.38 13.14 3.12
N GLY A 147 5.78 12.09 2.38
CA GLY A 147 4.88 10.99 1.99
C GLY A 147 4.18 10.36 3.20
N GLY A 148 4.94 10.00 4.24
CA GLY A 148 4.39 9.42 5.47
C GLY A 148 3.48 10.37 6.25
N GLN A 149 3.76 11.67 6.25
CA GLN A 149 2.87 12.66 6.87
C GLN A 149 1.55 12.80 6.11
N ARG A 150 1.59 12.82 4.77
CA ARG A 150 0.38 12.81 3.93
C ARG A 150 -0.45 11.56 4.18
N GLN A 151 0.19 10.40 4.26
CA GLN A 151 -0.49 9.14 4.56
C GLN A 151 -1.19 9.19 5.93
N ARG A 152 -0.54 9.72 6.96
CA ARG A 152 -1.16 9.91 8.28
C ARG A 152 -2.35 10.86 8.25
N VAL A 153 -2.31 11.94 7.45
CA VAL A 153 -3.46 12.83 7.24
C VAL A 153 -4.62 12.08 6.58
N MET A 154 -4.34 11.25 5.57
CA MET A 154 -5.37 10.42 4.91
C MET A 154 -5.98 9.39 5.86
N ILE A 155 -5.16 8.76 6.70
CA ILE A 155 -5.66 7.86 7.76
C ILE A 155 -6.55 8.64 8.72
N ALA A 156 -6.12 9.82 9.21
CA ALA A 156 -6.92 10.67 10.08
C ALA A 156 -8.26 11.06 9.45
N MET A 157 -8.27 11.39 8.16
CA MET A 157 -9.48 11.69 7.41
C MET A 157 -10.40 10.46 7.33
N ALA A 158 -9.86 9.29 7.00
CA ALA A 158 -10.64 8.08 6.88
C ALA A 158 -11.27 7.65 8.22
N ILE A 159 -10.55 7.80 9.35
CA ILE A 159 -11.07 7.41 10.68
C ILE A 159 -11.86 8.51 11.39
N SER A 160 -12.03 9.70 10.77
CA SER A 160 -12.57 10.90 11.41
C SER A 160 -14.00 10.75 11.94
N CYS A 161 -14.79 9.91 11.29
CA CYS A 161 -16.16 9.60 11.69
C CYS A 161 -16.32 8.25 12.42
N ASN A 162 -15.21 7.65 12.86
CA ASN A 162 -15.19 6.38 13.56
C ASN A 162 -15.89 5.23 12.80
N PRO A 163 -15.44 4.93 11.57
CA PRO A 163 -16.06 3.95 10.71
C PRO A 163 -15.98 2.53 11.33
N THR A 164 -16.95 1.69 10.98
CA THR A 164 -16.93 0.26 11.35
C THR A 164 -16.07 -0.56 10.42
N ILE A 165 -15.93 -0.11 9.16
CA ILE A 165 -15.09 -0.74 8.13
C ILE A 165 -14.16 0.31 7.54
N LEU A 166 -12.87 -0.03 7.50
CA LEU A 166 -11.85 0.70 6.77
C LEU A 166 -11.36 -0.14 5.60
N ILE A 167 -11.50 0.38 4.39
CA ILE A 167 -10.90 -0.21 3.19
C ILE A 167 -9.57 0.51 2.96
N ALA A 168 -8.47 -0.23 2.96
CA ALA A 168 -7.13 0.30 2.73
C ALA A 168 -6.57 -0.30 1.44
N ASP A 169 -6.63 0.48 0.36
CA ASP A 169 -6.17 0.04 -0.97
C ASP A 169 -4.72 0.51 -1.17
N GLU A 170 -3.79 -0.42 -1.04
CA GLU A 170 -2.34 -0.22 -1.12
C GLU A 170 -1.85 1.00 -0.29
N PRO A 171 -2.17 1.09 1.01
CA PRO A 171 -1.97 2.30 1.80
C PRO A 171 -0.50 2.63 2.08
N THR A 172 0.42 1.74 1.76
CA THR A 172 1.87 1.91 2.00
C THR A 172 2.68 2.04 0.70
N THR A 173 2.04 2.00 -0.45
CA THR A 173 2.71 2.14 -1.75
C THR A 173 3.46 3.47 -1.82
N ALA A 174 4.69 3.44 -2.33
CA ALA A 174 5.64 4.56 -2.45
C ALA A 174 6.16 5.13 -1.10
N LEU A 175 5.99 4.42 0.01
CA LEU A 175 6.66 4.71 1.27
C LEU A 175 7.96 3.90 1.39
N ASP A 176 8.91 4.41 2.18
CA ASP A 176 10.06 3.62 2.56
C ASP A 176 9.69 2.59 3.64
N VAL A 177 10.53 1.53 3.78
CA VAL A 177 10.25 0.40 4.66
C VAL A 177 10.02 0.81 6.12
N THR A 178 10.76 1.82 6.60
CA THR A 178 10.63 2.29 7.99
C THR A 178 9.29 3.00 8.21
N VAL A 179 8.90 3.87 7.28
CA VAL A 179 7.61 4.58 7.31
C VAL A 179 6.47 3.59 7.10
N GLU A 180 6.61 2.64 6.16
CA GLU A 180 5.63 1.57 5.95
C GLU A 180 5.33 0.83 7.24
N HIS A 181 6.36 0.30 7.92
CA HIS A 181 6.19 -0.41 9.19
C HIS A 181 5.45 0.44 10.23
N THR A 182 5.80 1.73 10.38
CA THR A 182 5.11 2.62 11.32
C THR A 182 3.64 2.89 10.96
N ILE A 183 3.29 2.89 9.67
CA ILE A 183 1.89 3.01 9.22
C ILE A 183 1.12 1.71 9.49
N LEU A 184 1.72 0.54 9.27
CA LEU A 184 1.09 -0.75 9.55
C LEU A 184 0.80 -0.90 11.05
N GLU A 185 1.76 -0.58 11.91
CA GLU A 185 1.57 -0.58 13.37
C GLU A 185 0.48 0.43 13.82
N LEU A 186 0.43 1.60 13.19
CA LEU A 186 -0.64 2.56 13.44
C LEU A 186 -2.01 1.99 13.07
N LEU A 187 -2.16 1.34 11.92
CA LEU A 187 -3.42 0.74 11.48
C LEU A 187 -3.85 -0.41 12.40
N LYS A 188 -2.93 -1.29 12.83
CA LYS A 188 -3.19 -2.32 13.84
C LYS A 188 -3.69 -1.73 15.17
N LYS A 189 -3.01 -0.69 15.64
CA LYS A 189 -3.40 0.00 16.88
C LYS A 189 -4.81 0.57 16.77
N LEU A 190 -5.08 1.33 15.70
CA LEU A 190 -6.39 1.94 15.46
C LEU A 190 -7.50 0.89 15.31
N GLN A 191 -7.23 -0.23 14.64
CA GLN A 191 -8.16 -1.34 14.50
C GLN A 191 -8.56 -1.91 15.86
N ARG A 192 -7.58 -2.17 16.75
CA ARG A 192 -7.84 -2.71 18.10
C ARG A 192 -8.57 -1.71 19.00
N GLU A 193 -8.09 -0.46 19.04
CA GLU A 193 -8.63 0.57 19.92
C GLU A 193 -10.06 1.00 19.54
N ARG A 194 -10.37 1.03 18.24
CA ARG A 194 -11.68 1.43 17.73
C ARG A 194 -12.63 0.27 17.43
N GLY A 195 -12.13 -0.97 17.45
CA GLY A 195 -12.90 -2.18 17.13
C GLY A 195 -13.46 -2.20 15.71
N MET A 196 -12.78 -1.52 14.77
CA MET A 196 -13.14 -1.50 13.35
C MET A 196 -12.61 -2.74 12.65
N SER A 197 -13.20 -3.09 11.51
CA SER A 197 -12.70 -4.13 10.61
C SER A 197 -11.92 -3.47 9.48
N ILE A 198 -10.85 -4.12 8.98
CA ILE A 198 -10.04 -3.59 7.89
C ILE A 198 -10.07 -4.56 6.71
N MET A 199 -10.42 -4.08 5.53
CA MET A 199 -10.15 -4.75 4.26
C MET A 199 -8.85 -4.16 3.69
N PHE A 200 -7.76 -4.92 3.81
CA PHE A 200 -6.42 -4.46 3.46
C PHE A 200 -5.98 -5.06 2.12
N ILE A 201 -5.78 -4.22 1.13
CA ILE A 201 -5.37 -4.61 -0.23
C ILE A 201 -3.90 -4.27 -0.41
N THR A 202 -3.13 -5.24 -0.86
CA THR A 202 -1.72 -5.05 -1.23
C THR A 202 -1.26 -6.14 -2.20
N HIS A 203 -0.17 -5.90 -2.89
CA HIS A 203 0.58 -6.91 -3.63
C HIS A 203 1.75 -7.49 -2.81
N ASP A 204 2.07 -6.93 -1.64
CA ASP A 204 3.13 -7.43 -0.76
C ASP A 204 2.59 -8.47 0.24
N LEU A 205 2.99 -9.71 0.01
CA LEU A 205 2.66 -10.83 0.89
C LEU A 205 3.32 -10.71 2.29
N GLY A 206 4.43 -9.98 2.41
CA GLY A 206 5.08 -9.76 3.70
C GLY A 206 4.24 -8.91 4.63
N VAL A 207 3.66 -7.84 4.08
CA VAL A 207 2.71 -6.98 4.78
C VAL A 207 1.50 -7.76 5.26
N ILE A 208 0.95 -8.62 4.40
CA ILE A 208 -0.20 -9.47 4.76
C ILE A 208 0.15 -10.49 5.83
N ALA A 209 1.32 -11.11 5.75
CA ALA A 209 1.77 -12.07 6.76
C ALA A 209 1.88 -11.44 8.16
N GLU A 210 2.21 -10.16 8.21
CA GLU A 210 2.35 -9.40 9.46
C GLU A 210 1.00 -8.89 9.99
N LEU A 211 0.10 -8.47 9.10
CA LEU A 211 -1.07 -7.66 9.46
C LEU A 211 -2.38 -8.45 9.53
N ALA A 212 -2.62 -9.36 8.57
CA ALA A 212 -3.94 -9.93 8.34
C ALA A 212 -4.25 -11.16 9.22
N ASP A 213 -5.52 -11.34 9.56
CA ASP A 213 -6.04 -12.54 10.21
C ASP A 213 -6.35 -13.63 9.18
N ARG A 214 -6.95 -13.21 8.06
CA ARG A 214 -7.37 -14.06 6.94
C ARG A 214 -7.00 -13.40 5.62
N VAL A 215 -6.75 -14.23 4.60
CA VAL A 215 -6.27 -13.78 3.28
C VAL A 215 -7.17 -14.31 2.19
N ILE A 216 -7.48 -13.47 1.23
CA ILE A 216 -8.09 -13.79 -0.05
C ILE A 216 -7.05 -13.57 -1.14
N VAL A 217 -6.82 -14.58 -1.96
CA VAL A 217 -5.94 -14.51 -3.13
C VAL A 217 -6.79 -14.33 -4.38
N MET A 218 -6.56 -13.22 -5.09
CA MET A 218 -7.29 -12.89 -6.32
C MET A 218 -6.43 -13.11 -7.57
N TYR A 219 -7.04 -13.72 -8.58
CA TYR A 219 -6.45 -13.91 -9.90
C TYR A 219 -7.51 -13.74 -10.99
N LYS A 220 -7.23 -12.91 -12.01
CA LYS A 220 -8.14 -12.64 -13.16
C LYS A 220 -9.61 -12.38 -12.73
N GLY A 221 -9.79 -11.54 -11.72
CA GLY A 221 -11.11 -11.15 -11.23
C GLY A 221 -11.84 -12.19 -10.39
N ARG A 222 -11.19 -13.28 -10.01
CA ARG A 222 -11.76 -14.36 -9.19
C ARG A 222 -10.99 -14.57 -7.90
N ILE A 223 -11.67 -15.05 -6.88
CA ILE A 223 -11.01 -15.60 -5.69
C ILE A 223 -10.57 -17.01 -6.02
N VAL A 224 -9.27 -17.27 -5.92
CA VAL A 224 -8.68 -18.58 -6.23
C VAL A 224 -8.33 -19.36 -4.96
N GLU A 225 -8.06 -18.66 -3.87
CA GLU A 225 -7.81 -19.29 -2.56
C GLU A 225 -8.19 -18.33 -1.44
N GLU A 226 -8.67 -18.90 -0.32
CA GLU A 226 -9.04 -18.17 0.89
C GLU A 226 -8.71 -18.99 2.12
N GLY A 227 -8.21 -18.34 3.18
CA GLY A 227 -7.92 -19.00 4.43
C GLY A 227 -7.24 -18.10 5.47
N SER A 228 -6.96 -18.66 6.64
CA SER A 228 -6.11 -17.96 7.60
C SER A 228 -4.72 -17.71 7.03
N VAL A 229 -4.04 -16.66 7.50
CA VAL A 229 -2.67 -16.35 7.09
C VAL A 229 -1.78 -17.58 7.16
N TRP A 230 -1.80 -18.31 8.27
CA TRP A 230 -1.01 -19.53 8.45
C TRP A 230 -1.27 -20.58 7.38
N LYS A 231 -2.55 -20.82 7.03
CA LYS A 231 -2.92 -21.80 6.00
C LYS A 231 -2.37 -21.41 4.63
N ILE A 232 -2.55 -20.13 4.23
CA ILE A 232 -2.12 -19.64 2.92
C ILE A 232 -0.59 -19.66 2.79
N PHE A 233 0.14 -19.31 3.85
CA PHE A 233 1.61 -19.23 3.79
C PHE A 233 2.29 -20.57 4.02
N ALA A 234 1.78 -21.42 4.93
CA ALA A 234 2.42 -22.70 5.25
C ALA A 234 1.99 -23.84 4.32
N ASN A 235 0.76 -23.82 3.81
CA ASN A 235 0.21 -24.89 3.00
C ASN A 235 -0.72 -24.38 1.88
N PRO A 236 -0.23 -23.55 0.95
CA PRO A 236 -1.02 -23.06 -0.17
C PRO A 236 -1.48 -24.24 -1.04
N GLN A 237 -2.74 -24.20 -1.49
CA GLN A 237 -3.32 -25.27 -2.29
C GLN A 237 -3.36 -24.88 -3.77
N HIS A 238 -3.71 -23.65 -4.08
CA HIS A 238 -3.87 -23.22 -5.46
C HIS A 238 -2.51 -22.95 -6.14
N PRO A 239 -2.29 -23.41 -7.38
CA PRO A 239 -1.02 -23.22 -8.11
C PRO A 239 -0.57 -21.75 -8.18
N TYR A 240 -1.51 -20.83 -8.40
CA TYR A 240 -1.23 -19.40 -8.41
C TYR A 240 -0.68 -18.91 -7.07
N THR A 241 -1.28 -19.32 -5.94
CA THR A 241 -0.81 -18.95 -4.60
C THR A 241 0.60 -19.46 -4.34
N LYS A 242 0.87 -20.72 -4.74
CA LYS A 242 2.21 -21.32 -4.65
C LYS A 242 3.23 -20.53 -5.47
N GLY A 243 2.89 -20.20 -6.72
CA GLY A 243 3.73 -19.38 -7.59
C GLY A 243 3.98 -18.00 -7.03
N LEU A 244 2.94 -17.33 -6.55
CA LEU A 244 3.02 -15.99 -5.96
C LEU A 244 3.97 -15.95 -4.75
N LEU A 245 3.92 -16.98 -3.88
CA LEU A 245 4.83 -17.11 -2.74
C LEU A 245 6.27 -17.44 -3.18
N ALA A 246 6.42 -18.26 -4.21
CA ALA A 246 7.73 -18.69 -4.71
C ALA A 246 8.48 -17.61 -5.49
N CYS A 247 7.76 -16.66 -6.11
CA CYS A 247 8.37 -15.53 -6.82
C CYS A 247 9.07 -14.53 -5.89
N ARG A 248 8.86 -14.64 -4.58
CA ARG A 248 9.53 -13.77 -3.60
C ARG A 248 10.99 -14.22 -3.39
N PRO A 249 11.99 -13.37 -3.65
CA PRO A 249 13.37 -13.73 -3.47
C PRO A 249 13.68 -14.01 -2.00
N PRO A 250 14.30 -15.15 -1.66
CA PRO A 250 14.72 -15.42 -0.29
C PRO A 250 15.89 -14.53 0.11
N LEU A 251 15.89 -14.03 1.35
CA LEU A 251 16.92 -13.10 1.84
C LEU A 251 18.33 -13.72 1.89
N ASN A 252 18.44 -15.05 1.99
CA ASN A 252 19.69 -15.78 2.18
C ASN A 252 20.27 -16.38 0.89
N ARG A 253 19.60 -16.22 -0.24
CA ARG A 253 20.02 -16.79 -1.54
C ARG A 253 19.89 -15.72 -2.63
N ARG A 254 20.76 -15.79 -3.62
CA ARG A 254 20.67 -14.99 -4.83
C ARG A 254 20.34 -15.88 -6.01
N TYR A 255 19.46 -15.42 -6.86
CA TYR A 255 19.09 -16.08 -8.10
C TYR A 255 19.72 -15.39 -9.31
N HIS A 256 19.98 -16.13 -10.39
CA HIS A 256 20.40 -15.56 -11.68
C HIS A 256 19.31 -14.67 -12.27
N TRP A 257 18.04 -15.06 -12.11
CA TRP A 257 16.84 -14.30 -12.45
C TRP A 257 15.76 -14.62 -11.43
N LEU A 258 14.80 -13.72 -11.28
CA LEU A 258 13.66 -13.99 -10.42
C LEU A 258 12.68 -14.91 -11.16
N PRO A 259 12.21 -15.98 -10.53
CA PRO A 259 11.17 -16.80 -11.11
C PRO A 259 9.88 -16.00 -11.24
N THR A 260 9.11 -16.32 -12.25
CA THR A 260 7.79 -15.76 -12.52
C THR A 260 6.70 -16.78 -12.24
N ILE A 261 5.46 -16.35 -12.10
CA ILE A 261 4.33 -17.25 -11.86
C ILE A 261 4.20 -18.29 -12.98
N SER A 262 4.52 -17.92 -14.23
CA SER A 262 4.51 -18.83 -15.37
C SER A 262 5.54 -19.98 -15.29
N ASP A 263 6.57 -19.86 -14.45
CA ASP A 263 7.52 -20.96 -14.21
C ASP A 263 6.89 -22.06 -13.34
N PHE A 264 5.85 -21.74 -12.58
CA PHE A 264 5.17 -22.66 -11.65
C PHE A 264 3.78 -23.10 -12.13
N MET A 265 3.25 -22.48 -13.18
CA MET A 265 1.90 -22.72 -13.65
C MET A 265 1.85 -22.90 -15.17
N ILE A 266 0.94 -23.77 -15.60
CA ILE A 266 0.57 -23.95 -17.00
C ILE A 266 -0.90 -23.55 -17.14
N THR A 267 -1.17 -22.62 -18.06
CA THR A 267 -2.55 -22.32 -18.45
C THR A 267 -2.99 -23.28 -19.56
N ARG A 268 -3.98 -24.10 -19.32
CA ARG A 268 -4.56 -24.99 -20.31
C ARG A 268 -5.37 -24.18 -21.34
N PRO A 269 -5.67 -24.76 -22.53
CA PRO A 269 -6.47 -24.10 -23.56
C PRO A 269 -7.87 -23.67 -23.10
N ASP A 270 -8.43 -24.34 -22.09
CA ASP A 270 -9.72 -24.04 -21.47
C ASP A 270 -9.63 -22.89 -20.44
N GLY A 271 -8.44 -22.32 -20.23
CA GLY A 271 -8.18 -21.25 -19.25
C GLY A 271 -7.95 -21.74 -17.82
N THR A 272 -8.02 -23.06 -17.56
CA THR A 272 -7.72 -23.62 -16.24
C THR A 272 -6.22 -23.56 -15.94
N LEU A 273 -5.89 -23.31 -14.67
CA LEU A 273 -4.52 -23.28 -14.19
C LEU A 273 -4.16 -24.63 -13.57
N THR A 274 -3.03 -25.17 -13.98
CA THR A 274 -2.45 -26.38 -13.38
C THR A 274 -1.01 -26.11 -12.96
N GLU A 275 -0.53 -26.87 -11.98
CA GLU A 275 0.89 -26.81 -11.60
C GLU A 275 1.75 -27.24 -12.78
N SER A 276 2.94 -26.62 -12.89
CA SER A 276 3.96 -27.08 -13.81
C SER A 276 4.47 -28.46 -13.37
N GLN A 277 5.12 -29.18 -14.28
CA GLN A 277 5.77 -30.48 -13.97
C GLN A 277 6.91 -30.34 -12.96
N PHE A 278 7.39 -29.11 -12.73
CA PHE A 278 8.50 -28.82 -11.84
C PHE A 278 8.01 -28.29 -10.50
N THR A 279 8.56 -28.84 -9.41
CA THR A 279 8.34 -28.27 -8.07
C THR A 279 9.07 -26.95 -7.91
N ILE A 280 8.62 -26.12 -6.95
CA ILE A 280 9.28 -24.85 -6.60
C ILE A 280 10.77 -25.07 -6.34
N GLU A 281 11.14 -26.13 -5.61
CA GLU A 281 12.53 -26.46 -5.33
C GLU A 281 13.34 -26.81 -6.57
N GLN A 282 12.74 -27.54 -7.52
CA GLN A 282 13.38 -27.88 -8.78
C GLN A 282 13.64 -26.66 -9.68
N VAL A 283 12.70 -25.70 -9.70
CA VAL A 283 12.88 -24.45 -10.44
C VAL A 283 13.94 -23.60 -9.75
N THR A 284 13.78 -23.35 -8.45
CA THR A 284 14.66 -22.44 -7.71
C THR A 284 16.09 -22.96 -7.56
N SER A 285 16.28 -24.28 -7.39
CA SER A 285 17.64 -24.85 -7.28
C SER A 285 18.49 -24.65 -8.53
N LYS A 286 17.89 -24.64 -9.72
CA LYS A 286 18.59 -24.43 -10.99
C LYS A 286 19.07 -22.99 -11.21
N ILE A 287 18.50 -22.03 -10.51
CA ILE A 287 18.75 -20.60 -10.70
C ILE A 287 19.55 -19.97 -9.55
N ILE A 288 19.96 -20.73 -8.56
CA ILE A 288 20.76 -20.23 -7.44
C ILE A 288 22.16 -19.87 -7.91
N VAL A 289 22.58 -18.63 -7.63
CA VAL A 289 23.97 -18.21 -7.80
C VAL A 289 24.81 -18.82 -6.67
N SER A 290 25.77 -19.66 -7.01
CA SER A 290 26.65 -20.26 -6.02
C SER A 290 27.57 -19.23 -5.37
N ARG A 291 28.01 -19.51 -4.13
CA ARG A 291 28.97 -18.65 -3.44
C ARG A 291 30.27 -18.46 -4.23
N ARG A 292 30.79 -19.56 -4.80
CA ARG A 292 32.02 -19.55 -5.60
C ARG A 292 31.90 -18.67 -6.85
N GLU A 293 30.78 -18.78 -7.55
CA GLU A 293 30.47 -17.97 -8.72
C GLU A 293 30.40 -16.47 -8.38
N ARG A 294 29.74 -16.12 -7.27
CA ARG A 294 29.69 -14.74 -6.79
C ARG A 294 31.05 -14.20 -6.41
N GLU A 295 31.87 -14.99 -5.71
CA GLU A 295 33.22 -14.62 -5.33
C GLU A 295 34.14 -14.42 -6.55
N ASN A 296 34.02 -15.29 -7.57
CA ASN A 296 34.77 -15.15 -8.82
C ASN A 296 34.37 -13.88 -9.57
N ARG A 297 33.05 -13.64 -9.71
CA ARG A 297 32.55 -12.41 -10.35
C ARG A 297 33.03 -11.16 -9.62
N HIS A 298 33.03 -11.16 -8.30
CA HIS A 298 33.53 -10.01 -7.51
C HIS A 298 35.02 -9.79 -7.76
N LYS A 299 35.83 -10.88 -7.81
CA LYS A 299 37.26 -10.77 -8.13
C LYS A 299 37.50 -10.17 -9.52
N GLU A 300 36.74 -10.59 -10.52
CA GLU A 300 36.84 -10.06 -11.88
C GLU A 300 36.45 -8.59 -11.97
N ILE A 301 35.35 -8.20 -11.32
CA ILE A 301 34.86 -6.81 -11.31
C ILE A 301 35.86 -5.90 -10.60
N TYR A 302 36.28 -6.25 -9.39
CA TYR A 302 37.12 -5.38 -8.56
C TYR A 302 38.60 -5.46 -8.89
N ALA A 303 39.04 -6.32 -9.80
CA ALA A 303 40.38 -6.28 -10.38
C ALA A 303 40.52 -5.21 -11.48
N GLN A 304 39.41 -4.65 -11.96
CA GLN A 304 39.40 -3.60 -12.97
C GLN A 304 39.55 -2.21 -12.34
N GLN A 305 39.84 -1.22 -13.16
CA GLN A 305 39.78 0.17 -12.71
C GLN A 305 38.31 0.63 -12.65
N PRO A 306 37.91 1.38 -11.62
CA PRO A 306 36.56 1.91 -11.53
C PRO A 306 36.27 2.85 -12.70
N ILE A 307 35.04 2.72 -13.27
CA ILE A 307 34.53 3.58 -14.33
C ILE A 307 34.09 4.96 -13.81
N LEU A 308 33.72 5.01 -12.52
CA LEU A 308 33.35 6.25 -11.82
C LEU A 308 33.91 6.21 -10.40
N GLN A 309 34.57 7.27 -10.01
CA GLN A 309 35.03 7.48 -8.63
C GLN A 309 34.43 8.74 -8.04
N ILE A 310 33.69 8.61 -6.96
CA ILE A 310 33.18 9.73 -6.19
C ILE A 310 34.02 9.84 -4.91
N LYS A 311 34.57 11.04 -4.64
CA LYS A 311 35.41 11.27 -3.46
C LYS A 311 34.94 12.50 -2.70
N ASN A 312 34.59 12.32 -1.42
CA ASN A 312 34.21 13.37 -0.47
C ASN A 312 33.12 14.32 -1.03
N LEU A 313 32.14 13.78 -1.76
CA LEU A 313 31.08 14.56 -2.39
C LEU A 313 30.21 15.23 -1.31
N LYS A 314 29.99 16.55 -1.47
CA LYS A 314 29.17 17.36 -0.56
C LYS A 314 28.18 18.20 -1.36
N LYS A 315 26.90 18.12 -0.97
CA LYS A 315 25.83 18.97 -1.52
C LYS A 315 24.96 19.51 -0.41
N TYR A 316 24.97 20.83 -0.23
CA TYR A 316 24.22 21.54 0.78
C TYR A 316 23.24 22.51 0.15
N PHE A 317 22.03 22.57 0.69
CA PHE A 317 20.99 23.51 0.26
C PHE A 317 20.79 24.59 1.33
N PRO A 318 20.81 25.89 0.97
CA PRO A 318 20.57 26.96 1.93
C PRO A 318 19.09 26.96 2.38
N VAL A 319 18.88 27.06 3.68
CA VAL A 319 17.53 27.24 4.28
C VAL A 319 17.24 28.75 4.31
N ARG A 320 16.32 29.23 3.49
CA ARG A 320 15.85 30.62 3.55
C ARG A 320 14.78 30.76 4.65
N LYS A 321 15.18 31.36 5.79
CA LYS A 321 14.25 31.77 6.84
C LYS A 321 13.93 33.27 6.70
N GLY A 322 12.90 33.60 5.91
CA GLY A 322 12.39 34.97 5.76
C GLY A 322 13.37 36.01 5.15
N LEU A 323 12.86 37.18 4.77
CA LEU A 323 13.62 38.26 4.12
C LEU A 323 14.71 38.91 5.00
N PHE A 324 14.66 38.74 6.32
CA PHE A 324 15.57 39.37 7.29
C PHE A 324 16.46 38.40 8.10
N SER A 325 16.49 37.10 7.76
CA SER A 325 17.28 36.14 8.54
C SER A 325 18.74 36.14 8.10
N ARG A 326 19.64 36.55 9.00
CA ARG A 326 21.11 36.50 8.83
C ARG A 326 21.71 35.10 9.07
N SER A 327 20.95 34.09 9.51
CA SER A 327 21.49 32.75 9.77
C SER A 327 21.64 31.96 8.48
N LYS A 328 22.84 31.64 8.06
CA LYS A 328 23.17 30.71 6.97
C LYS A 328 23.02 29.26 7.50
N GLN A 329 21.80 28.78 7.65
CA GLN A 329 21.58 27.37 7.90
C GLN A 329 21.52 26.60 6.58
N PHE A 330 22.16 25.44 6.53
CA PHE A 330 22.18 24.57 5.35
C PHE A 330 21.56 23.21 5.70
N VAL A 331 20.79 22.65 4.81
CA VAL A 331 20.44 21.24 4.81
C VAL A 331 21.56 20.52 4.07
N LYS A 332 22.27 19.65 4.77
CA LYS A 332 23.30 18.79 4.21
C LYS A 332 22.61 17.57 3.56
N ALA A 333 22.31 17.67 2.29
CA ALA A 333 21.63 16.59 1.57
C ALA A 333 22.60 15.44 1.25
N VAL A 334 23.85 15.75 0.92
CA VAL A 334 24.97 14.81 0.78
C VAL A 334 26.14 15.40 1.55
N ASP A 335 26.74 14.63 2.46
CA ASP A 335 27.84 15.09 3.30
C ASP A 335 28.94 14.03 3.37
N ASP A 336 30.00 14.26 2.62
CA ASP A 336 31.23 13.47 2.61
C ASP A 336 31.07 12.01 2.14
N VAL A 337 30.37 11.82 1.01
CA VAL A 337 30.10 10.50 0.44
C VAL A 337 31.18 10.14 -0.57
N SER A 338 31.76 8.93 -0.42
CA SER A 338 32.77 8.38 -1.32
C SER A 338 32.40 6.94 -1.69
N PHE A 339 32.51 6.60 -2.98
CA PHE A 339 32.33 5.23 -3.50
C PHE A 339 32.88 5.13 -4.92
N ASP A 340 33.17 3.91 -5.34
CA ASP A 340 33.58 3.58 -6.69
C ASP A 340 32.52 2.74 -7.38
N VAL A 341 32.41 2.88 -8.72
CA VAL A 341 31.58 2.03 -9.58
C VAL A 341 32.48 1.37 -10.61
N TYR A 342 32.35 0.06 -10.76
CA TYR A 342 33.19 -0.74 -11.64
C TYR A 342 32.45 -1.15 -12.93
N PRO A 343 33.15 -1.41 -14.02
CA PRO A 343 32.55 -1.93 -15.25
C PRO A 343 31.79 -3.23 -14.99
N GLY A 344 30.53 -3.30 -15.44
CA GLY A 344 29.67 -4.49 -15.26
C GLY A 344 29.12 -4.71 -13.86
N GLU A 345 29.36 -3.77 -12.93
CA GLU A 345 28.77 -3.76 -11.60
C GLU A 345 27.36 -3.18 -11.62
N THR A 346 26.51 -3.69 -10.75
CA THR A 346 25.25 -3.06 -10.35
C THR A 346 25.39 -2.63 -8.91
N LEU A 347 25.61 -1.33 -8.67
CA LEU A 347 25.69 -0.74 -7.34
C LEU A 347 24.31 -0.32 -6.87
N GLY A 348 23.83 -0.88 -5.75
CA GLY A 348 22.56 -0.54 -5.14
C GLY A 348 22.70 0.49 -4.02
N PHE A 349 21.91 1.57 -4.06
CA PHE A 349 21.77 2.50 -2.95
C PHE A 349 20.50 2.18 -2.18
N VAL A 350 20.63 1.84 -0.89
CA VAL A 350 19.50 1.49 -0.01
C VAL A 350 19.42 2.53 1.11
N PRO A 351 18.57 3.52 0.98
CA PRO A 351 18.43 4.61 1.94
C PRO A 351 17.05 4.64 2.60
N GLU A 352 16.97 5.36 3.72
CA GLU A 352 15.69 5.89 4.21
C GLU A 352 15.19 7.08 3.37
N SER A 353 13.91 7.43 3.52
CA SER A 353 13.34 8.60 2.84
C SER A 353 14.00 9.90 3.31
N GLY A 354 14.36 10.77 2.36
CA GLY A 354 14.98 12.07 2.68
C GLY A 354 16.48 12.03 2.98
N CYS A 355 17.17 10.88 2.89
CA CYS A 355 18.60 10.76 3.14
C CYS A 355 19.50 11.34 2.03
N GLY A 356 18.93 11.93 0.98
CA GLY A 356 19.71 12.57 -0.10
C GLY A 356 20.00 11.69 -1.32
N LYS A 357 19.42 10.47 -1.44
CA LYS A 357 19.71 9.56 -2.58
C LYS A 357 19.47 10.20 -3.96
N THR A 358 18.33 10.88 -4.14
CA THR A 358 18.01 11.58 -5.41
C THR A 358 18.95 12.78 -5.69
N THR A 359 19.56 13.32 -4.63
CA THR A 359 20.56 14.38 -4.75
C THR A 359 21.93 13.80 -5.13
N LEU A 360 22.19 12.55 -4.76
CA LEU A 360 23.43 11.84 -5.07
C LEU A 360 23.41 11.27 -6.49
N GLY A 361 22.29 10.67 -6.97
CA GLY A 361 22.10 10.17 -8.33
C GLY A 361 21.71 11.29 -9.28
#